data_3016a6f6a832627cfdf8cc0e4244754b
#
_entry.id   3016a6f6a832627cfdf8cc0e4244754b
#
_cell.length_a   1.000
_cell.length_b   1.000
_cell.length_c   1.000
_cell.angle_alpha   90.00
_cell.angle_beta   90.00
_cell.angle_gamma   90.00
#
_symmetry.space_group_name_H-M   'P 1'
#
loop_
_entity.id
_entity.type
_entity.pdbx_description
1 polymer ?
#
loop_
_entity_poly.entity_id
_entity_poly.type
_entity_poly.pdbx_seq_one_letter_code
_entity_poly.pdbx_strand_id
1 'polypeptide(L)'
;MSRFLTLNIGASNAVLAEYALKGKGALALTAYGEIDLSAAGEAAGSLEATLTPALQRVMREKGIKAAPLVVSLNGQSVFPRFAKFPAVAADKLEELVRYEVEQNVPFPIDEIVCDHQFTGMTPEGEKAAMIVAAKLDQVRAVTDAVTAAGLSPQIVDVSPMAIYNAFRWSNPGAAGCSVILDIGSRTTSLILVEDEKIYTRSIPVAGNTITKDIAQTFGCSLEEAEQLKLERGYVSLGGVTEDADEVTDRVSKIIRTVLTRLHAEISRSSESIRSSQIRKKNRNGNRRTLCHKIR
;
A
#
# COMPACT_ATOMS: atom_id res chain seq x y z
N MET A 1 8.97 -16.01 24.95
CA MET A 1 9.10 -15.34 23.64
C MET A 1 7.91 -14.43 23.51
N SER A 2 8.12 -13.14 23.25
CA SER A 2 7.01 -12.24 22.94
C SER A 2 6.46 -12.58 21.56
N ARG A 3 5.14 -12.70 21.47
CA ARG A 3 4.40 -13.03 20.26
C ARG A 3 3.49 -11.88 19.91
N PHE A 4 3.31 -11.60 18.64
CA PHE A 4 2.36 -10.61 18.15
C PHE A 4 1.73 -11.08 16.83
N LEU A 5 0.61 -10.48 16.50
CA LEU A 5 -0.13 -10.72 15.27
C LEU A 5 -0.02 -9.53 14.32
N THR A 6 -0.11 -9.80 13.04
CA THR A 6 -0.31 -8.79 12.01
C THR A 6 -1.52 -9.16 11.17
N LEU A 7 -2.34 -8.18 10.83
CA LEU A 7 -3.43 -8.31 9.89
C LEU A 7 -3.22 -7.31 8.76
N ASN A 8 -2.83 -7.80 7.59
CA ASN A 8 -2.77 -6.98 6.39
C ASN A 8 -4.08 -7.09 5.62
N ILE A 9 -4.74 -5.97 5.38
CA ILE A 9 -6.02 -5.92 4.67
C ILE A 9 -5.80 -5.32 3.30
N GLY A 10 -5.86 -6.18 2.28
CA GLY A 10 -5.87 -5.81 0.88
C GLY A 10 -7.28 -5.45 0.38
N ALA A 11 -7.42 -5.23 -0.93
CA ALA A 11 -8.70 -4.91 -1.55
C ALA A 11 -9.53 -6.16 -1.92
N SER A 12 -8.91 -7.34 -2.04
CA SER A 12 -9.59 -8.60 -2.34
C SER A 12 -9.20 -9.74 -1.39
N ASN A 13 -8.18 -9.56 -0.57
CA ASN A 13 -7.77 -10.54 0.41
C ASN A 13 -7.24 -9.86 1.67
N ALA A 14 -7.22 -10.60 2.78
CA ALA A 14 -6.48 -10.22 3.98
C ALA A 14 -5.60 -11.40 4.42
N VAL A 15 -4.54 -11.09 5.16
CA VAL A 15 -3.62 -12.09 5.71
C VAL A 15 -3.46 -11.84 7.20
N LEU A 16 -3.86 -12.82 8.01
CA LEU A 16 -3.54 -12.86 9.44
C LEU A 16 -2.27 -13.70 9.62
N ALA A 17 -1.25 -13.12 10.27
CA ALA A 17 0.00 -13.81 10.54
C ALA A 17 0.43 -13.65 12.00
N GLU A 18 1.05 -14.70 12.54
CA GLU A 18 1.64 -14.73 13.87
C GLU A 18 3.16 -14.73 13.76
N TYR A 19 3.78 -13.84 14.51
CA TYR A 19 5.23 -13.75 14.62
C TYR A 19 5.70 -13.95 16.06
N ALA A 20 6.84 -14.61 16.20
CA ALA A 20 7.59 -14.71 17.45
C ALA A 20 8.86 -13.88 17.36
N LEU A 21 9.12 -13.06 18.38
CA LEU A 21 10.40 -12.39 18.57
C LEU A 21 11.42 -13.37 19.13
N LYS A 22 12.49 -13.61 18.37
CA LYS A 22 13.65 -14.40 18.80
C LYS A 22 14.76 -13.49 19.31
N GLY A 23 15.75 -14.06 19.95
CA GLY A 23 16.92 -13.31 20.43
C GLY A 23 17.56 -12.44 19.36
N LYS A 24 18.12 -11.29 19.73
CA LYS A 24 18.72 -10.27 18.86
C LYS A 24 17.73 -9.58 17.89
N GLY A 25 16.43 -9.56 18.20
CA GLY A 25 15.43 -8.86 17.40
C GLY A 25 15.00 -9.59 16.11
N ALA A 26 15.40 -10.86 15.93
CA ALA A 26 14.98 -11.62 14.77
C ALA A 26 13.49 -11.98 14.87
N LEU A 27 12.77 -11.84 13.75
CA LEU A 27 11.36 -12.23 13.62
C LEU A 27 11.26 -13.63 12.99
N ALA A 28 10.37 -14.47 13.52
CA ALA A 28 10.02 -15.73 12.92
C ALA A 28 8.51 -15.78 12.69
N LEU A 29 8.09 -16.00 11.46
CA LEU A 29 6.71 -16.33 11.11
C LEU A 29 6.39 -17.73 11.67
N THR A 30 5.40 -17.83 12.53
CA THR A 30 5.01 -19.09 13.20
C THR A 30 3.74 -19.68 12.63
N ALA A 31 2.79 -18.85 12.20
CA ALA A 31 1.56 -19.27 11.55
C ALA A 31 1.03 -18.14 10.65
N TYR A 32 0.29 -18.49 9.61
CA TYR A 32 -0.48 -17.51 8.83
C TYR A 32 -1.69 -18.17 8.17
N GLY A 33 -2.66 -17.34 7.81
CA GLY A 33 -3.80 -17.74 7.01
C GLY A 33 -4.32 -16.59 6.17
N GLU A 34 -4.79 -16.95 4.99
CA GLU A 34 -5.37 -16.02 4.01
C GLU A 34 -6.89 -16.00 4.14
N ILE A 35 -7.47 -14.83 3.89
CA ILE A 35 -8.90 -14.54 3.95
C ILE A 35 -9.29 -13.92 2.62
N ASP A 36 -10.22 -14.53 1.92
CA ASP A 36 -10.82 -13.96 0.73
C ASP A 36 -11.84 -12.88 1.12
N LEU A 37 -11.65 -11.68 0.60
CA LEU A 37 -12.52 -10.50 0.77
C LEU A 37 -13.26 -10.14 -0.52
N SER A 38 -13.19 -10.93 -1.57
CA SER A 38 -13.80 -10.63 -2.86
C SER A 38 -15.32 -10.43 -2.75
N ALA A 39 -15.97 -11.15 -1.84
CA ALA A 39 -17.40 -11.03 -1.54
C ALA A 39 -17.77 -9.82 -0.65
N ALA A 40 -16.80 -9.18 0.00
CA ALA A 40 -17.08 -8.10 0.95
C ALA A 40 -17.64 -6.81 0.30
N GLY A 41 -17.45 -6.64 -1.02
CA GLY A 41 -17.90 -5.43 -1.72
C GLY A 41 -17.21 -4.15 -1.22
N GLU A 42 -17.84 -2.98 -1.46
CA GLU A 42 -17.29 -1.67 -1.07
C GLU A 42 -17.96 -1.07 0.19
N ALA A 43 -19.07 -1.65 0.64
CA ALA A 43 -19.79 -1.15 1.81
C ALA A 43 -19.12 -1.58 3.12
N ALA A 44 -18.92 -0.64 4.05
CA ALA A 44 -18.24 -0.87 5.32
C ALA A 44 -18.87 -2.03 6.14
N GLY A 45 -20.20 -2.13 6.16
CA GLY A 45 -20.91 -3.22 6.84
C GLY A 45 -20.69 -4.60 6.21
N SER A 46 -20.38 -4.67 4.92
CA SER A 46 -20.05 -5.93 4.25
C SER A 46 -18.66 -6.44 4.61
N LEU A 47 -17.72 -5.55 4.91
CA LEU A 47 -16.38 -5.93 5.37
C LEU A 47 -16.44 -6.61 6.74
N GLU A 48 -17.16 -6.05 7.71
CA GLU A 48 -17.31 -6.65 9.04
C GLU A 48 -17.97 -8.03 8.96
N ALA A 49 -19.07 -8.16 8.22
CA ALA A 49 -19.79 -9.40 8.04
C ALA A 49 -18.94 -10.51 7.40
N THR A 50 -17.97 -10.16 6.57
CA THR A 50 -17.05 -11.11 5.92
C THR A 50 -15.82 -11.37 6.78
N LEU A 51 -15.18 -10.32 7.31
CA LEU A 51 -13.89 -10.41 7.97
C LEU A 51 -13.97 -11.10 9.34
N THR A 52 -15.00 -10.80 10.16
CA THR A 52 -15.14 -11.37 11.50
C THR A 52 -15.19 -12.90 11.51
N PRO A 53 -16.11 -13.57 10.80
CA PRO A 53 -16.18 -15.04 10.79
C PRO A 53 -14.94 -15.66 10.12
N ALA A 54 -14.36 -14.99 9.13
CA ALA A 54 -13.17 -15.49 8.46
C ALA A 54 -11.92 -15.43 9.37
N LEU A 55 -11.75 -14.37 10.16
CA LEU A 55 -10.69 -14.28 11.17
C LEU A 55 -10.83 -15.40 12.22
N GLN A 56 -12.04 -15.61 12.76
CA GLN A 56 -12.31 -16.67 13.72
C GLN A 56 -12.01 -18.06 13.14
N ARG A 57 -12.34 -18.29 11.88
CA ARG A 57 -12.04 -19.53 11.17
C ARG A 57 -10.52 -19.73 11.05
N VAL A 58 -9.79 -18.76 10.52
CA VAL A 58 -8.32 -18.81 10.35
C VAL A 58 -7.63 -19.04 11.71
N MET A 59 -8.07 -18.34 12.76
CA MET A 59 -7.51 -18.52 14.10
C MET A 59 -7.67 -19.96 14.58
N ARG A 60 -8.85 -20.57 14.41
CA ARG A 60 -9.10 -21.96 14.79
C ARG A 60 -8.27 -22.95 13.95
N GLU A 61 -8.29 -22.81 12.62
CA GLU A 61 -7.61 -23.72 11.69
C GLU A 61 -6.09 -23.69 11.85
N LYS A 62 -5.52 -22.51 12.12
CA LYS A 62 -4.06 -22.34 12.28
C LYS A 62 -3.58 -22.37 13.73
N GLY A 63 -4.48 -22.54 14.69
CA GLY A 63 -4.15 -22.54 16.12
C GLY A 63 -3.64 -21.18 16.63
N ILE A 64 -3.95 -20.10 15.93
CA ILE A 64 -3.55 -18.73 16.32
C ILE A 64 -4.38 -18.28 17.50
N LYS A 65 -3.72 -17.87 18.58
CA LYS A 65 -4.38 -17.33 19.79
C LYS A 65 -4.23 -15.82 19.83
N ALA A 66 -5.16 -15.14 20.50
CA ALA A 66 -5.09 -13.70 20.69
C ALA A 66 -3.72 -13.25 21.26
N ALA A 67 -3.19 -12.19 20.69
CA ALA A 67 -1.94 -11.53 21.07
C ALA A 67 -2.03 -10.08 20.60
N PRO A 68 -1.10 -9.17 21.01
CA PRO A 68 -1.05 -7.82 20.47
C PRO A 68 -1.08 -7.83 18.95
N LEU A 69 -1.98 -7.03 18.36
CA LEU A 69 -2.24 -7.03 16.92
C LEU A 69 -1.86 -5.69 16.29
N VAL A 70 -1.15 -5.75 15.18
CA VAL A 70 -0.92 -4.63 14.26
C VAL A 70 -1.76 -4.85 13.02
N VAL A 71 -2.57 -3.86 12.64
CA VAL A 71 -3.40 -3.89 11.44
C VAL A 71 -2.81 -2.96 10.40
N SER A 72 -2.77 -3.40 9.15
CA SER A 72 -2.39 -2.58 8.00
C SER A 72 -3.57 -2.43 7.05
N LEU A 73 -4.02 -1.19 6.83
CA LEU A 73 -5.07 -0.83 5.88
C LEU A 73 -4.48 -0.69 4.48
N ASN A 74 -5.28 -0.99 3.46
CA ASN A 74 -4.83 -0.82 2.08
C ASN A 74 -4.60 0.67 1.72
N GLY A 75 -3.66 0.92 0.81
CA GLY A 75 -3.27 2.27 0.41
C GLY A 75 -4.34 3.07 -0.35
N GLN A 76 -5.43 2.43 -0.77
CA GLN A 76 -6.55 3.10 -1.46
C GLN A 76 -7.40 3.93 -0.50
N SER A 77 -7.43 3.54 0.79
CA SER A 77 -8.22 4.18 1.84
C SER A 77 -7.49 5.30 2.56
N VAL A 78 -6.29 5.65 2.11
CA VAL A 78 -5.41 6.58 2.80
C VAL A 78 -4.93 7.71 1.90
N PHE A 79 -4.69 8.86 2.52
CA PHE A 79 -4.22 10.09 1.87
C PHE A 79 -2.88 10.50 2.49
N PRO A 80 -1.75 9.94 2.01
CA PRO A 80 -0.44 10.34 2.45
C PRO A 80 -0.06 11.69 1.83
N ARG A 81 0.46 12.59 2.66
CA ARG A 81 0.86 13.92 2.24
C ARG A 81 2.16 14.34 2.88
N PHE A 82 3.05 14.88 2.08
CA PHE A 82 4.27 15.49 2.57
C PHE A 82 4.11 17.00 2.68
N ALA A 83 4.25 17.53 3.88
CA ALA A 83 4.09 18.94 4.18
C ALA A 83 5.36 19.55 4.79
N LYS A 84 5.50 20.85 4.71
CA LYS A 84 6.57 21.62 5.31
C LYS A 84 5.99 22.72 6.17
N PHE A 85 6.55 22.89 7.34
CA PHE A 85 6.09 23.84 8.35
C PHE A 85 7.22 24.74 8.81
N PRO A 86 6.97 26.01 9.16
CA PRO A 86 7.95 26.85 9.80
C PRO A 86 8.43 26.23 11.11
N ALA A 87 9.66 26.53 11.53
CA ALA A 87 10.23 26.08 12.79
C ALA A 87 9.60 26.84 13.97
N VAL A 88 8.39 26.48 14.33
CA VAL A 88 7.64 27.04 15.47
C VAL A 88 7.62 26.07 16.65
N ALA A 89 7.08 26.53 17.79
CA ALA A 89 6.85 25.70 18.96
C ALA A 89 5.88 24.55 18.69
N ALA A 90 5.93 23.49 19.49
CA ALA A 90 5.20 22.24 19.22
C ALA A 90 3.69 22.43 19.17
N ASP A 91 3.12 23.23 20.08
CA ASP A 91 1.69 23.56 20.13
C ASP A 91 1.18 24.21 18.83
N LYS A 92 1.92 25.21 18.34
CA LYS A 92 1.60 25.86 17.05
C LYS A 92 1.78 24.93 15.85
N LEU A 93 2.69 23.98 15.97
CA LEU A 93 2.96 23.03 14.90
C LEU A 93 1.79 22.06 14.73
N GLU A 94 1.17 21.59 15.80
CA GLU A 94 -0.04 20.77 15.76
C GLU A 94 -1.22 21.52 15.09
N GLU A 95 -1.39 22.80 15.39
CA GLU A 95 -2.40 23.63 14.74
C GLU A 95 -2.14 23.75 13.23
N LEU A 96 -0.89 23.93 12.82
CA LEU A 96 -0.51 24.01 11.41
C LEU A 96 -0.72 22.68 10.68
N VAL A 97 -0.43 21.54 11.33
CA VAL A 97 -0.70 20.21 10.78
C VAL A 97 -2.20 20.03 10.57
N ARG A 98 -3.01 20.39 11.57
CA ARG A 98 -4.47 20.33 11.46
C ARG A 98 -5.00 21.19 10.31
N TYR A 99 -4.52 22.42 10.20
CA TYR A 99 -4.88 23.31 9.10
C TYR A 99 -4.49 22.74 7.73
N GLU A 100 -3.27 22.16 7.62
CA GLU A 100 -2.81 21.51 6.38
C GLU A 100 -3.72 20.33 5.99
N VAL A 101 -4.18 19.54 6.96
CA VAL A 101 -5.14 18.45 6.74
C VAL A 101 -6.48 19.00 6.25
N GLU A 102 -7.05 20.00 6.92
CA GLU A 102 -8.34 20.62 6.57
C GLU A 102 -8.34 21.19 5.14
N GLN A 103 -7.22 21.77 4.70
CA GLN A 103 -7.11 22.39 3.38
C GLN A 103 -6.86 21.40 2.24
N ASN A 104 -6.33 20.23 2.52
CA ASN A 104 -5.74 19.39 1.49
C ASN A 104 -6.26 17.95 1.44
N VAL A 105 -6.95 17.50 2.48
CA VAL A 105 -7.65 16.22 2.49
C VAL A 105 -9.07 16.44 1.99
N PRO A 106 -9.57 15.68 0.99
CA PRO A 106 -10.85 15.94 0.34
C PRO A 106 -12.06 15.43 1.14
N PHE A 107 -11.97 15.43 2.47
CA PHE A 107 -13.02 15.00 3.40
C PHE A 107 -13.07 15.93 4.61
N PRO A 108 -14.23 16.12 5.22
CA PRO A 108 -14.37 16.84 6.49
C PRO A 108 -13.48 16.23 7.58
N ILE A 109 -12.93 17.07 8.46
CA ILE A 109 -11.98 16.64 9.50
C ILE A 109 -12.58 15.66 10.51
N ASP A 110 -13.88 15.74 10.73
CA ASP A 110 -14.67 14.86 11.60
C ASP A 110 -14.97 13.49 10.97
N GLU A 111 -14.76 13.34 9.66
CA GLU A 111 -14.90 12.08 8.93
C GLU A 111 -13.56 11.35 8.74
N ILE A 112 -12.45 11.88 9.25
CA ILE A 112 -11.13 11.29 9.09
C ILE A 112 -10.41 11.03 10.42
N VAL A 113 -9.48 10.08 10.37
CA VAL A 113 -8.41 9.91 11.36
C VAL A 113 -7.12 10.29 10.68
N CYS A 114 -6.30 11.10 11.31
CA CYS A 114 -4.99 11.46 10.78
C CYS A 114 -3.91 11.35 11.86
N ASP A 115 -2.71 11.03 11.39
CA ASP A 115 -1.49 11.04 12.20
C ASP A 115 -0.36 11.65 11.36
N HIS A 116 0.70 12.08 12.02
CA HIS A 116 1.84 12.66 11.33
C HIS A 116 3.16 12.29 11.99
N GLN A 117 4.20 12.27 11.18
CA GLN A 117 5.58 12.06 11.65
C GLN A 117 6.49 13.12 11.04
N PHE A 118 7.25 13.79 11.91
CA PHE A 118 8.32 14.68 11.45
C PHE A 118 9.49 13.87 10.92
N THR A 119 9.93 14.20 9.70
CA THR A 119 10.98 13.48 8.98
C THR A 119 12.30 14.24 8.94
N GLY A 120 12.36 15.41 9.58
CA GLY A 120 13.58 16.22 9.71
C GLY A 120 13.39 17.69 9.37
N MET A 121 14.52 18.36 9.18
CA MET A 121 14.56 19.79 8.75
C MET A 121 14.92 19.88 7.28
N THR A 122 14.29 20.83 6.59
CA THR A 122 14.69 21.16 5.22
C THR A 122 15.94 22.06 5.24
N PRO A 123 16.66 22.19 4.11
CA PRO A 123 17.79 23.12 4.01
C PRO A 123 17.40 24.58 4.31
N GLU A 124 16.12 24.94 4.13
CA GLU A 124 15.56 26.26 4.39
C GLU A 124 15.19 26.45 5.88
N GLY A 125 15.41 25.45 6.73
CA GLY A 125 15.11 25.53 8.17
C GLY A 125 13.62 25.24 8.49
N GLU A 126 12.83 24.69 7.54
CA GLU A 126 11.46 24.27 7.78
C GLU A 126 11.41 22.84 8.34
N LYS A 127 10.43 22.54 9.18
CA LYS A 127 10.14 21.15 9.60
C LYS A 127 9.38 20.42 8.51
N ALA A 128 9.90 19.29 8.07
CA ALA A 128 9.22 18.41 7.12
C ALA A 128 8.43 17.34 7.87
N ALA A 129 7.19 17.07 7.44
CA ALA A 129 6.35 16.03 8.00
C ALA A 129 5.69 15.20 6.91
N MET A 130 5.52 13.92 7.20
CA MET A 130 4.61 13.03 6.53
C MET A 130 3.30 13.01 7.32
N ILE A 131 2.21 13.36 6.67
CA ILE A 131 0.86 13.27 7.23
C ILE A 131 0.15 12.13 6.53
N VAL A 132 -0.55 11.30 7.27
CA VAL A 132 -1.40 10.23 6.72
C VAL A 132 -2.81 10.42 7.28
N ALA A 133 -3.78 10.54 6.40
CA ALA A 133 -5.18 10.60 6.75
C ALA A 133 -5.93 9.39 6.18
N ALA A 134 -6.87 8.84 6.93
CA ALA A 134 -7.73 7.75 6.52
C ALA A 134 -9.19 8.07 6.88
N LYS A 135 -10.15 7.51 6.13
CA LYS A 135 -11.56 7.65 6.48
C LYS A 135 -11.88 6.93 7.78
N LEU A 136 -12.54 7.64 8.69
CA LEU A 136 -12.91 7.13 10.02
C LEU A 136 -13.83 5.91 9.95
N ASP A 137 -14.79 5.90 9.03
CA ASP A 137 -15.70 4.77 8.81
C ASP A 137 -14.96 3.48 8.42
N GLN A 138 -13.93 3.59 7.58
CA GLN A 138 -13.11 2.44 7.18
C GLN A 138 -12.23 1.92 8.31
N VAL A 139 -11.63 2.83 9.09
CA VAL A 139 -10.86 2.43 10.28
C VAL A 139 -11.78 1.73 11.27
N ARG A 140 -12.97 2.27 11.54
CA ARG A 140 -13.96 1.68 12.43
C ARG A 140 -14.42 0.30 11.94
N ALA A 141 -14.82 0.17 10.68
CA ALA A 141 -15.26 -1.11 10.12
C ALA A 141 -14.23 -2.24 10.34
N VAL A 142 -12.94 -1.92 10.21
CA VAL A 142 -11.88 -2.88 10.44
C VAL A 142 -11.67 -3.15 11.93
N THR A 143 -11.61 -2.11 12.77
CA THR A 143 -11.40 -2.28 14.22
C THR A 143 -12.56 -3.00 14.89
N ASP A 144 -13.79 -2.74 14.46
CA ASP A 144 -15.00 -3.39 14.96
C ASP A 144 -15.00 -4.88 14.57
N ALA A 145 -14.72 -5.21 13.30
CA ALA A 145 -14.61 -6.59 12.82
C ALA A 145 -13.53 -7.38 13.58
N VAL A 146 -12.37 -6.77 13.79
CA VAL A 146 -11.26 -7.37 14.52
C VAL A 146 -11.61 -7.61 15.99
N THR A 147 -12.27 -6.64 16.62
CA THR A 147 -12.71 -6.72 18.02
C THR A 147 -13.80 -7.78 18.18
N ALA A 148 -14.77 -7.84 17.27
CA ALA A 148 -15.80 -8.89 17.23
C ALA A 148 -15.22 -10.29 17.00
N ALA A 149 -14.07 -10.40 16.34
CA ALA A 149 -13.34 -11.66 16.20
C ALA A 149 -12.58 -12.09 17.47
N GLY A 150 -12.55 -11.25 18.52
CA GLY A 150 -11.85 -11.52 19.78
C GLY A 150 -10.38 -11.09 19.77
N LEU A 151 -10.00 -10.22 18.86
CA LEU A 151 -8.67 -9.62 18.77
C LEU A 151 -8.70 -8.16 19.24
N SER A 152 -7.54 -7.63 19.67
CA SER A 152 -7.41 -6.23 20.11
C SER A 152 -6.32 -5.53 19.31
N PRO A 153 -6.67 -4.63 18.37
CA PRO A 153 -5.69 -3.88 17.62
C PRO A 153 -4.97 -2.88 18.53
N GLN A 154 -3.64 -2.94 18.55
CA GLN A 154 -2.79 -2.00 19.29
C GLN A 154 -2.32 -0.87 18.39
N ILE A 155 -2.12 -1.17 17.11
CA ILE A 155 -1.65 -0.22 16.09
C ILE A 155 -2.47 -0.47 14.82
N VAL A 156 -2.93 0.62 14.22
CA VAL A 156 -3.48 0.64 12.86
C VAL A 156 -2.54 1.46 12.00
N ASP A 157 -1.89 0.82 11.05
CA ASP A 157 -0.97 1.42 10.09
C ASP A 157 -1.56 1.33 8.68
N VAL A 158 -0.84 1.81 7.71
CA VAL A 158 -1.25 1.80 6.30
C VAL A 158 -0.23 1.07 5.44
N SER A 159 -0.69 0.31 4.45
CA SER A 159 0.15 -0.56 3.64
C SER A 159 1.40 0.13 3.05
N PRO A 160 1.35 1.34 2.49
CA PRO A 160 2.55 1.99 1.99
C PRO A 160 3.62 2.25 3.06
N MET A 161 3.21 2.58 4.30
CA MET A 161 4.13 2.80 5.42
C MET A 161 4.68 1.49 5.96
N ALA A 162 3.84 0.47 6.08
CA ALA A 162 4.25 -0.88 6.48
C ALA A 162 5.30 -1.45 5.52
N ILE A 163 5.09 -1.30 4.19
CA ILE A 163 6.05 -1.73 3.16
C ILE A 163 7.35 -0.91 3.25
N TYR A 164 7.27 0.40 3.45
CA TYR A 164 8.44 1.25 3.65
C TYR A 164 9.24 0.78 4.87
N ASN A 165 8.58 0.54 6.00
CA ASN A 165 9.23 0.07 7.24
C ASN A 165 9.90 -1.29 7.02
N ALA A 166 9.23 -2.23 6.35
CA ALA A 166 9.79 -3.55 6.00
C ALA A 166 11.02 -3.42 5.08
N PHE A 167 10.95 -2.55 4.07
CA PHE A 167 12.08 -2.27 3.19
C PHE A 167 13.28 -1.71 3.96
N ARG A 168 13.08 -0.72 4.82
CA ARG A 168 14.14 -0.11 5.63
C ARG A 168 14.78 -1.11 6.59
N TRP A 169 13.94 -1.94 7.21
CA TRP A 169 14.42 -2.98 8.13
C TRP A 169 15.24 -4.06 7.42
N SER A 170 14.80 -4.46 6.21
CA SER A 170 15.49 -5.49 5.43
C SER A 170 16.74 -4.96 4.71
N ASN A 171 16.83 -3.65 4.50
CA ASN A 171 17.90 -3.00 3.76
C ASN A 171 18.49 -1.80 4.53
N PRO A 172 19.10 -2.01 5.72
CA PRO A 172 19.54 -0.93 6.59
C PRO A 172 20.63 -0.04 5.98
N GLY A 173 21.33 -0.51 4.94
CA GLY A 173 22.37 0.22 4.22
C GLY A 173 21.93 0.81 2.88
N ALA A 174 20.64 0.74 2.53
CA ALA A 174 20.16 1.25 1.25
C ALA A 174 20.35 2.77 1.18
N ALA A 175 21.14 3.22 0.19
CA ALA A 175 21.41 4.62 -0.10
C ALA A 175 20.89 4.97 -1.49
N GLY A 176 20.65 6.27 -1.72
CA GLY A 176 20.12 6.77 -2.97
C GLY A 176 18.61 6.59 -3.10
N CYS A 177 18.12 6.33 -4.31
CA CYS A 177 16.71 6.22 -4.60
C CYS A 177 16.32 4.76 -4.87
N SER A 178 15.32 4.28 -4.15
CA SER A 178 14.70 2.97 -4.37
C SER A 178 13.25 3.15 -4.80
N VAL A 179 12.81 2.29 -5.72
CA VAL A 179 11.42 2.24 -6.19
C VAL A 179 10.83 0.91 -5.74
N ILE A 180 9.72 0.98 -5.01
CA ILE A 180 8.97 -0.19 -4.58
C ILE A 180 7.60 -0.14 -5.24
N LEU A 181 7.20 -1.24 -5.85
CA LEU A 181 5.88 -1.41 -6.45
C LEU A 181 5.13 -2.51 -5.70
N ASP A 182 4.00 -2.17 -5.12
CA ASP A 182 3.05 -3.11 -4.57
C ASP A 182 1.84 -3.20 -5.52
N ILE A 183 1.84 -4.24 -6.36
CA ILE A 183 0.79 -4.46 -7.36
C ILE A 183 -0.32 -5.29 -6.74
N GLY A 184 -1.34 -4.62 -6.25
CA GLY A 184 -2.50 -5.26 -5.64
C GLY A 184 -3.57 -5.69 -6.64
N SER A 185 -4.77 -5.95 -6.14
CA SER A 185 -5.93 -6.29 -6.98
C SER A 185 -6.59 -5.06 -7.61
N ARG A 186 -6.82 -3.98 -6.84
CA ARG A 186 -7.51 -2.76 -7.32
C ARG A 186 -6.57 -1.63 -7.69
N THR A 187 -5.47 -1.48 -6.96
CA THR A 187 -4.49 -0.40 -7.16
C THR A 187 -3.07 -0.94 -7.05
N THR A 188 -2.15 -0.22 -7.68
CA THR A 188 -0.70 -0.38 -7.48
C THR A 188 -0.19 0.78 -6.64
N SER A 189 0.46 0.48 -5.52
CA SER A 189 1.16 1.46 -4.71
C SER A 189 2.58 1.67 -5.25
N LEU A 190 2.85 2.87 -5.75
CA LEU A 190 4.20 3.30 -6.09
C LEU A 190 4.80 4.00 -4.88
N ILE A 191 5.89 3.45 -4.35
CA ILE A 191 6.62 4.00 -3.21
C ILE A 191 8.04 4.32 -3.65
N LEU A 192 8.42 5.59 -3.56
CA LEU A 192 9.77 6.06 -3.84
C LEU A 192 10.44 6.39 -2.51
N VAL A 193 11.57 5.77 -2.26
CA VAL A 193 12.38 5.99 -1.06
C VAL A 193 13.69 6.65 -1.49
N GLU A 194 13.96 7.86 -1.00
CA GLU A 194 15.19 8.58 -1.25
C GLU A 194 15.78 9.04 0.09
N ASP A 195 16.84 8.43 0.53
CA ASP A 195 17.42 8.59 1.86
C ASP A 195 16.34 8.35 2.95
N GLU A 196 15.96 9.38 3.72
CA GLU A 196 14.90 9.31 4.74
C GLU A 196 13.54 9.79 4.23
N LYS A 197 13.44 10.18 2.95
CA LYS A 197 12.20 10.67 2.36
C LYS A 197 11.43 9.55 1.69
N ILE A 198 10.13 9.59 1.85
CA ILE A 198 9.22 8.67 1.20
C ILE A 198 8.19 9.47 0.38
N TYR A 199 7.90 9.00 -0.82
CA TYR A 199 6.83 9.50 -1.67
C TYR A 199 5.96 8.32 -2.06
N THR A 200 4.66 8.45 -1.87
CA THR A 200 3.73 7.38 -2.23
C THR A 200 2.68 7.89 -3.19
N ARG A 201 2.26 7.03 -4.10
CA ARG A 201 1.14 7.28 -5.00
C ARG A 201 0.38 5.99 -5.26
N SER A 202 -0.93 6.04 -5.14
CA SER A 202 -1.82 4.97 -5.56
C SER A 202 -2.18 5.15 -7.04
N ILE A 203 -1.95 4.12 -7.84
CA ILE A 203 -2.22 4.07 -9.29
C ILE A 203 -3.40 3.12 -9.50
N PRO A 204 -4.51 3.54 -10.14
CA PRO A 204 -5.71 2.71 -10.34
C PRO A 204 -5.56 1.73 -11.52
N VAL A 205 -4.40 1.09 -11.64
CA VAL A 205 -4.09 0.04 -12.62
C VAL A 205 -3.46 -1.11 -11.86
N ALA A 206 -4.11 -2.27 -11.84
CA ALA A 206 -3.70 -3.42 -11.03
C ALA A 206 -4.34 -4.73 -11.55
N GLY A 207 -4.31 -5.80 -10.75
CA GLY A 207 -4.80 -7.12 -11.14
C GLY A 207 -6.22 -7.15 -11.71
N ASN A 208 -7.16 -6.46 -11.05
CA ASN A 208 -8.56 -6.41 -11.52
C ASN A 208 -8.74 -5.65 -12.85
N THR A 209 -7.82 -4.78 -13.24
CA THR A 209 -7.83 -4.15 -14.56
C THR A 209 -7.60 -5.21 -15.63
N ILE A 210 -6.65 -6.12 -15.39
CA ILE A 210 -6.36 -7.24 -16.28
C ILE A 210 -7.59 -8.16 -16.39
N THR A 211 -8.17 -8.54 -15.24
CA THR A 211 -9.34 -9.43 -15.18
C THR A 211 -10.53 -8.85 -15.95
N LYS A 212 -10.80 -7.55 -15.77
CA LYS A 212 -11.89 -6.85 -16.50
C LYS A 212 -11.65 -6.80 -18.00
N ASP A 213 -10.42 -6.53 -18.43
CA ASP A 213 -10.10 -6.47 -19.85
C ASP A 213 -10.17 -7.88 -20.50
N ILE A 214 -9.83 -8.94 -19.75
CA ILE A 214 -10.04 -10.35 -20.17
C ILE A 214 -11.55 -10.64 -20.30
N ALA A 215 -12.33 -10.36 -19.24
CA ALA A 215 -13.77 -10.59 -19.23
C ALA A 215 -14.47 -9.92 -20.42
N GLN A 216 -14.13 -8.67 -20.70
CA GLN A 216 -14.65 -7.92 -21.83
C GLN A 216 -14.25 -8.53 -23.18
N THR A 217 -13.00 -8.98 -23.31
CA THR A 217 -12.47 -9.51 -24.57
C THR A 217 -13.03 -10.89 -24.91
N PHE A 218 -13.25 -11.73 -23.89
CA PHE A 218 -13.75 -13.09 -24.06
C PHE A 218 -15.28 -13.21 -23.88
N GLY A 219 -15.96 -12.15 -23.40
CA GLY A 219 -17.39 -12.16 -23.12
C GLY A 219 -17.78 -13.11 -21.99
N CYS A 220 -16.93 -13.27 -20.98
CA CYS A 220 -17.09 -14.18 -19.85
C CYS A 220 -17.27 -13.43 -18.52
N SER A 221 -17.62 -14.14 -17.46
CA SER A 221 -17.72 -13.58 -16.11
C SER A 221 -16.37 -13.14 -15.56
N LEU A 222 -16.38 -12.28 -14.54
CA LEU A 222 -15.13 -11.87 -13.85
C LEU A 222 -14.40 -13.05 -13.21
N GLU A 223 -15.14 -14.03 -12.72
CA GLU A 223 -14.59 -15.25 -12.12
C GLU A 223 -13.87 -16.11 -13.14
N GLU A 224 -14.51 -16.37 -14.28
CA GLU A 224 -13.88 -17.09 -15.41
C GLU A 224 -12.67 -16.34 -15.97
N ALA A 225 -12.75 -15.01 -16.06
CA ALA A 225 -11.63 -14.19 -16.49
C ALA A 225 -10.44 -14.22 -15.52
N GLU A 226 -10.72 -14.26 -14.20
CA GLU A 226 -9.68 -14.42 -13.18
C GLU A 226 -8.98 -15.78 -13.30
N GLN A 227 -9.76 -16.85 -13.51
CA GLN A 227 -9.20 -18.18 -13.76
C GLN A 227 -8.34 -18.20 -15.02
N LEU A 228 -8.83 -17.64 -16.14
CA LEU A 228 -8.04 -17.51 -17.36
C LEU A 228 -6.74 -16.75 -17.14
N LYS A 229 -6.79 -15.67 -16.36
CA LYS A 229 -5.58 -14.90 -16.00
C LYS A 229 -4.59 -15.74 -15.21
N LEU A 230 -5.05 -16.51 -14.23
CA LEU A 230 -4.19 -17.34 -13.38
C LEU A 230 -3.60 -18.54 -14.10
N GLU A 231 -4.39 -19.19 -14.96
CA GLU A 231 -3.99 -20.42 -15.64
C GLU A 231 -3.19 -20.16 -16.92
N ARG A 232 -3.53 -19.09 -17.67
CA ARG A 232 -2.99 -18.80 -19.00
C ARG A 232 -2.16 -17.53 -19.09
N GLY A 233 -2.13 -16.75 -17.99
CA GLY A 233 -1.45 -15.46 -17.96
C GLY A 233 0.07 -15.59 -17.86
N TYR A 234 0.78 -14.97 -18.80
CA TYR A 234 2.23 -14.79 -18.71
C TYR A 234 2.67 -13.50 -19.40
N VAL A 235 3.89 -13.08 -19.13
CA VAL A 235 4.52 -11.93 -19.79
C VAL A 235 5.81 -12.39 -20.43
N SER A 236 5.86 -12.38 -21.76
CA SER A 236 7.07 -12.66 -22.51
C SER A 236 7.81 -11.37 -22.89
N LEU A 237 9.12 -11.31 -22.65
CA LEU A 237 9.97 -10.21 -23.08
C LEU A 237 10.29 -10.24 -24.57
N GLY A 238 10.15 -11.38 -25.23
CA GLY A 238 10.51 -11.61 -26.64
C GLY A 238 9.35 -11.69 -27.64
N GLY A 239 8.10 -11.43 -27.21
CA GLY A 239 6.92 -11.64 -28.08
C GLY A 239 6.20 -12.96 -27.78
N VAL A 240 5.43 -13.44 -28.76
CA VAL A 240 4.65 -14.70 -28.65
C VAL A 240 5.61 -15.87 -28.53
N THR A 241 5.39 -16.77 -27.58
CA THR A 241 6.03 -18.10 -27.61
C THR A 241 5.43 -18.90 -28.77
N GLU A 242 6.27 -19.47 -29.62
CA GLU A 242 5.86 -20.22 -30.82
C GLU A 242 4.87 -21.37 -30.53
N ASP A 243 4.81 -21.84 -29.29
CA ASP A 243 3.95 -22.95 -28.84
C ASP A 243 2.70 -22.51 -28.05
N ALA A 244 2.38 -21.21 -27.94
CA ALA A 244 1.20 -20.75 -27.21
C ALA A 244 -0.07 -20.96 -28.03
N ASP A 245 -1.10 -21.56 -27.41
CA ASP A 245 -2.43 -21.61 -28.02
C ASP A 245 -3.06 -20.20 -28.16
N GLU A 246 -4.05 -20.05 -29.02
CA GLU A 246 -4.68 -18.75 -29.31
C GLU A 246 -5.22 -18.03 -28.06
N VAL A 247 -5.79 -18.76 -27.12
CA VAL A 247 -6.35 -18.20 -25.87
C VAL A 247 -5.22 -17.63 -25.02
N THR A 248 -4.17 -18.40 -24.82
CA THR A 248 -2.99 -18.01 -24.05
C THR A 248 -2.31 -16.78 -24.65
N ASP A 249 -2.17 -16.70 -25.97
CA ASP A 249 -1.61 -15.53 -26.66
C ASP A 249 -2.50 -14.28 -26.47
N ARG A 250 -3.82 -14.41 -26.59
CA ARG A 250 -4.76 -13.30 -26.39
C ARG A 250 -4.72 -12.79 -24.95
N VAL A 251 -4.72 -13.69 -23.96
CA VAL A 251 -4.59 -13.32 -22.53
C VAL A 251 -3.27 -12.58 -22.28
N SER A 252 -2.16 -13.10 -22.81
CA SER A 252 -0.84 -12.48 -22.67
C SER A 252 -0.78 -11.07 -23.30
N LYS A 253 -1.41 -10.86 -24.45
CA LYS A 253 -1.52 -9.54 -25.09
C LYS A 253 -2.30 -8.53 -24.23
N ILE A 254 -3.40 -8.96 -23.60
CA ILE A 254 -4.17 -8.12 -22.68
C ILE A 254 -3.31 -7.74 -21.48
N ILE A 255 -2.67 -8.70 -20.84
CA ILE A 255 -1.78 -8.44 -19.69
C ILE A 255 -0.71 -7.42 -20.07
N ARG A 256 -0.04 -7.61 -21.21
CA ARG A 256 1.00 -6.70 -21.70
C ARG A 256 0.46 -5.27 -21.91
N THR A 257 -0.73 -5.13 -22.46
CA THR A 257 -1.37 -3.83 -22.66
C THR A 257 -1.61 -3.11 -21.33
N VAL A 258 -2.14 -3.82 -20.34
CA VAL A 258 -2.36 -3.25 -18.98
C VAL A 258 -1.04 -2.89 -18.31
N LEU A 259 -0.02 -3.75 -18.39
CA LEU A 259 1.30 -3.47 -17.84
C LEU A 259 2.00 -2.28 -18.53
N THR A 260 1.78 -2.08 -19.82
CA THR A 260 2.27 -0.90 -20.55
C THR A 260 1.60 0.38 -20.03
N ARG A 261 0.29 0.33 -19.73
CA ARG A 261 -0.41 1.45 -19.08
C ARG A 261 0.14 1.72 -17.67
N LEU A 262 0.36 0.67 -16.88
CA LEU A 262 0.96 0.79 -15.54
C LEU A 262 2.36 1.42 -15.62
N HIS A 263 3.21 0.95 -16.53
CA HIS A 263 4.54 1.51 -16.75
C HIS A 263 4.50 3.00 -17.11
N ALA A 264 3.57 3.41 -17.99
CA ALA A 264 3.39 4.81 -18.34
C ALA A 264 2.96 5.68 -17.14
N GLU A 265 2.09 5.16 -16.25
CA GLU A 265 1.70 5.84 -15.01
C GLU A 265 2.87 5.98 -14.02
N ILE A 266 3.68 4.94 -13.86
CA ILE A 266 4.89 4.95 -13.03
C ILE A 266 5.88 5.99 -13.55
N SER A 267 6.13 6.02 -14.86
CA SER A 267 7.04 6.97 -15.51
C SER A 267 6.59 8.41 -15.28
N ARG A 268 5.32 8.73 -15.55
CA ARG A 268 4.73 10.06 -15.29
C ARG A 268 4.85 10.49 -13.82
N SER A 269 4.60 9.55 -12.90
CA SER A 269 4.70 9.82 -11.47
C SER A 269 6.12 10.13 -11.04
N SER A 270 7.07 9.34 -11.53
CA SER A 270 8.50 9.52 -11.25
C SER A 270 9.03 10.86 -11.80
N GLU A 271 8.60 11.27 -13.00
CA GLU A 271 8.96 12.57 -13.60
C GLU A 271 8.35 13.75 -12.83
N SER A 272 7.10 13.62 -12.37
CA SER A 272 6.45 14.65 -11.55
C SER A 272 7.20 14.88 -10.24
N ILE A 273 7.61 13.80 -9.56
CA ILE A 273 8.39 13.89 -8.32
C ILE A 273 9.76 14.50 -8.60
N ARG A 274 10.44 14.08 -9.68
CA ARG A 274 11.73 14.64 -10.12
C ARG A 274 11.62 16.13 -10.42
N SER A 275 10.63 16.56 -11.20
CA SER A 275 10.45 17.95 -11.56
C SER A 275 10.13 18.84 -10.37
N SER A 276 9.38 18.34 -9.38
CA SER A 276 9.16 19.05 -8.12
C SER A 276 10.43 19.25 -7.30
N GLN A 277 11.34 18.29 -7.36
CA GLN A 277 12.65 18.35 -6.69
C GLN A 277 13.63 19.24 -7.45
N ILE A 278 13.65 19.22 -8.79
CA ILE A 278 14.52 20.06 -9.62
C ILE A 278 14.13 21.54 -9.50
N ARG A 279 12.83 21.86 -9.48
CA ARG A 279 12.36 23.24 -9.22
C ARG A 279 12.82 23.77 -7.86
N LYS A 280 12.91 22.90 -6.84
CA LYS A 280 13.46 23.25 -5.52
C LYS A 280 14.99 23.41 -5.57
N LYS A 281 15.71 22.63 -6.37
CA LYS A 281 17.17 22.64 -6.49
C LYS A 281 17.70 23.85 -7.28
N ASN A 282 16.99 24.28 -8.32
CA ASN A 282 17.37 25.48 -9.11
C ASN A 282 17.19 26.79 -8.33
N ARG A 283 16.38 26.79 -7.26
CA ARG A 283 16.34 27.93 -6.32
C ARG A 283 17.53 27.96 -5.34
N ASN A 284 18.20 26.81 -5.11
CA ASN A 284 19.22 26.65 -4.05
C ASN A 284 20.62 26.23 -4.52
N GLY A 285 20.94 26.37 -5.81
CA GLY A 285 22.32 26.40 -6.34
C GLY A 285 23.25 25.21 -6.12
N ASN A 286 22.80 24.00 -5.77
CA ASN A 286 23.71 22.86 -5.58
C ASN A 286 23.27 21.62 -6.35
N ARG A 287 24.12 21.20 -7.31
CA ARG A 287 23.94 20.00 -8.14
C ARG A 287 24.45 18.77 -7.41
N ARG A 288 23.60 17.80 -7.12
CA ARG A 288 23.98 16.38 -7.00
C ARG A 288 22.95 15.49 -7.71
N THR A 289 23.46 14.49 -8.38
CA THR A 289 22.86 13.68 -9.44
C THR A 289 21.77 12.75 -8.90
N LEU A 290 20.57 12.85 -9.46
CA LEU A 290 19.45 11.96 -9.17
C LEU A 290 19.43 10.75 -10.11
N CYS A 291 18.91 9.63 -9.61
CA CYS A 291 18.64 8.34 -10.27
C CYS A 291 18.76 8.34 -11.80
N HIS A 292 19.83 7.73 -12.30
CA HIS A 292 20.11 7.66 -13.74
C HIS A 292 19.71 6.34 -14.41
N LYS A 293 18.99 5.43 -13.72
CA LYS A 293 18.64 4.12 -14.31
C LYS A 293 17.22 3.68 -13.94
N ILE A 294 16.25 4.10 -14.75
CA ILE A 294 15.10 3.27 -15.09
C ILE A 294 15.23 3.08 -16.61
N ARG A 295 15.81 1.96 -17.02
CA ARG A 295 15.73 1.42 -18.37
C ARG A 295 14.88 0.19 -18.34
#